data_98887fae6d81ada2772d90144b7cf27c
#
_entry.id   98887fae6d81ada2772d90144b7cf27c
#
_cell.length_a   1.000
_cell.length_b   1.000
_cell.length_c   1.000
_cell.angle_alpha   90.00
_cell.angle_beta   90.00
_cell.angle_gamma   90.00
#
_symmetry.space_group_name_H-M   'P 1'
#
loop_
_entity.id
_entity.type
_entity.pdbx_description
1 polymer ?
#
loop_
_entity_poly.entity_id
_entity_poly.type
_entity_poly.pdbx_seq_one_letter_code
_entity_poly.pdbx_strand_id
1 'polypeptide(L)'
;MKKILSTLAVAGVPLFAATPVLADNLDFTLVNKTGYVISEVYVSSAASNEWEEDVMGRDVLGNGERVDIEFERGSKGCKWDLKVVYDDEEEATWKGFDLCSISEVTLRYDRKKGTTWADKK
;
A
#
# COMPACT_ATOMS: atom_id res chain seq x y z
N MET A 1 7.22 10.34 4.63
CA MET A 1 6.53 9.66 5.65
C MET A 1 6.63 8.19 5.45
N LYS A 2 6.78 7.41 6.50
CA LYS A 2 7.02 6.03 6.37
C LYS A 2 6.10 5.27 7.27
N LYS A 3 5.37 4.31 6.78
CA LYS A 3 4.41 3.56 7.54
C LYS A 3 4.68 2.06 7.43
N ILE A 4 4.45 1.35 8.52
CA ILE A 4 4.67 -0.07 8.56
C ILE A 4 3.35 -0.77 8.59
N LEU A 5 3.13 -1.68 7.69
CA LEU A 5 1.87 -2.34 7.56
C LEU A 5 1.64 -3.33 8.68
N SER A 6 2.59 -3.98 9.14
CA SER A 6 2.40 -4.99 10.13
C SER A 6 3.45 -4.82 11.18
N THR A 7 3.25 -5.33 12.33
CA THR A 7 4.16 -5.03 13.35
C THR A 7 4.95 -6.12 13.87
N LEU A 8 4.91 -7.27 13.41
CA LEU A 8 5.54 -8.28 14.05
C LEU A 8 6.93 -8.47 13.76
N ALA A 9 7.75 -8.51 14.48
CA ALA A 9 9.05 -8.59 14.19
C ALA A 9 9.68 -9.84 14.48
N VAL A 10 10.54 -10.30 13.87
CA VAL A 10 11.08 -11.45 14.09
C VAL A 10 12.40 -11.42 14.26
N ALA A 11 12.99 -11.95 14.89
CA ALA A 11 14.20 -11.86 15.05
C ALA A 11 15.06 -12.82 14.59
N GLY A 12 15.51 -13.51 14.67
CA GLY A 12 16.22 -14.53 14.25
C GLY A 12 17.25 -14.25 13.41
N VAL A 13 18.27 -14.36 13.43
CA VAL A 13 19.11 -14.14 12.55
C VAL A 13 20.06 -14.99 12.23
N PRO A 14 20.23 -15.54 11.41
CA PRO A 14 21.01 -16.49 10.99
C PRO A 14 22.17 -15.94 10.53
N LEU A 15 23.01 -16.38 10.66
CA LEU A 15 24.00 -15.90 10.25
C LEU A 15 24.41 -16.06 8.95
N PHE A 16 24.22 -16.69 8.28
CA PHE A 16 24.68 -16.76 7.02
C PHE A 16 23.90 -16.53 6.08
N ALA A 17 23.88 -16.11 5.70
CA ALA A 17 23.24 -15.85 4.80
C ALA A 17 22.51 -15.86 3.95
N ALA A 18 22.37 -15.95 3.53
CA ALA A 18 21.80 -15.96 2.71
C ALA A 18 20.98 -15.49 2.01
N THR A 19 20.56 -15.27 1.77
CA THR A 19 19.94 -14.91 1.07
C THR A 19 19.04 -14.31 0.58
N PRO A 20 18.69 -14.06 0.30
CA PRO A 20 18.07 -13.34 -0.29
C PRO A 20 16.95 -13.15 -0.62
N VAL A 21 16.43 -13.51 -0.70
CA VAL A 21 15.35 -13.38 -0.97
C VAL A 21 14.71 -12.37 -1.33
N LEU A 22 14.82 -11.77 -1.22
CA LEU A 22 14.22 -10.88 -1.63
C LEU A 22 13.17 -10.90 -2.29
N ALA A 23 12.89 -11.58 -2.75
CA ALA A 23 11.81 -11.65 -3.48
C ALA A 23 10.75 -11.17 -2.77
N ASP A 24 10.78 -11.08 -1.59
CA ASP A 24 9.68 -10.72 -0.99
C ASP A 24 9.60 -9.35 -0.61
N ASN A 25 10.19 -8.46 -1.19
CA ASN A 25 10.06 -7.10 -0.83
C ASN A 25 8.77 -6.57 -1.41
N LEU A 26 7.79 -6.38 -0.57
CA LEU A 26 6.50 -5.86 -0.97
C LEU A 26 6.38 -4.35 -0.72
N ASP A 27 7.44 -3.74 -0.24
CA ASP A 27 7.41 -2.32 0.09
C ASP A 27 7.19 -1.49 -1.15
N PHE A 28 6.40 -0.46 -1.04
CA PHE A 28 6.15 0.39 -2.19
C PHE A 28 5.85 1.83 -1.73
N THR A 29 5.97 2.76 -2.65
CA THR A 29 5.64 4.15 -2.40
C THR A 29 4.26 4.42 -2.96
N LEU A 30 3.39 4.99 -2.15
CA LEU A 30 2.06 5.35 -2.59
C LEU A 30 2.04 6.86 -2.83
N VAL A 31 1.61 7.28 -4.01
CA VAL A 31 1.55 8.68 -4.38
C VAL A 31 0.09 9.05 -4.61
N ASN A 32 -0.37 10.13 -4.00
CA ASN A 32 -1.74 10.55 -4.17
C ASN A 32 -1.81 11.66 -5.24
N LYS A 33 -2.41 11.35 -6.37
CA LYS A 33 -2.66 12.35 -7.39
C LYS A 33 -4.13 12.32 -7.78
N THR A 34 -4.99 12.09 -6.80
CA THR A 34 -6.41 12.02 -7.07
C THR A 34 -7.08 13.40 -7.06
N GLY A 35 -6.39 14.41 -6.51
CA GLY A 35 -6.99 15.73 -6.35
C GLY A 35 -7.67 15.91 -5.01
N TYR A 36 -7.69 14.89 -4.17
CA TYR A 36 -8.38 14.94 -2.89
C TYR A 36 -7.47 14.43 -1.79
N VAL A 37 -7.80 14.76 -0.56
CA VAL A 37 -7.05 14.29 0.60
C VAL A 37 -7.50 12.88 0.95
N ILE A 38 -6.56 12.00 1.16
CA ILE A 38 -6.84 10.64 1.58
C ILE A 38 -6.64 10.56 3.08
N SER A 39 -7.68 10.16 3.81
CA SER A 39 -7.62 10.06 5.25
C SER A 39 -7.17 8.72 5.74
N GLU A 40 -7.48 7.66 5.02
CA GLU A 40 -7.14 6.31 5.49
C GLU A 40 -6.69 5.47 4.31
N VAL A 41 -5.77 4.58 4.55
CA VAL A 41 -5.27 3.66 3.53
C VAL A 41 -5.23 2.26 4.11
N TYR A 42 -5.87 1.33 3.43
CA TYR A 42 -5.89 -0.06 3.84
C TYR A 42 -5.32 -0.93 2.74
N VAL A 43 -4.61 -1.96 3.13
CA VAL A 43 -4.14 -2.96 2.17
C VAL A 43 -4.60 -4.31 2.64
N SER A 44 -4.76 -5.22 1.72
CA SER A 44 -5.20 -6.56 2.05
C SER A 44 -4.66 -7.52 1.01
N SER A 45 -4.26 -8.67 1.44
CA SER A 45 -3.85 -9.70 0.49
C SER A 45 -5.03 -10.01 -0.42
N ALA A 46 -4.80 -10.19 -1.69
CA ALA A 46 -5.88 -10.48 -2.61
C ALA A 46 -6.59 -11.79 -2.26
N ALA A 47 -5.95 -12.62 -1.47
CA ALA A 47 -6.57 -13.87 -1.07
C ALA A 47 -7.40 -13.72 0.20
N SER A 48 -7.42 -12.54 0.82
CA SER A 48 -8.14 -12.34 2.05
C SER A 48 -9.40 -11.56 1.78
N ASN A 49 -10.38 -11.71 2.63
CA ASN A 49 -11.59 -10.93 2.50
C ASN A 49 -11.64 -9.82 3.52
N GLU A 50 -10.56 -9.58 4.24
CA GLU A 50 -10.58 -8.59 5.27
C GLU A 50 -9.51 -7.54 5.09
N TRP A 51 -9.84 -6.30 5.32
CA TRP A 51 -8.88 -5.21 5.28
C TRP A 51 -8.13 -5.18 6.61
N GLU A 52 -6.86 -4.87 6.53
CA GLU A 52 -6.08 -4.76 7.74
C GLU A 52 -6.18 -3.34 8.27
N GLU A 53 -5.38 -2.95 9.19
CA GLU A 53 -5.54 -1.65 9.80
C GLU A 53 -5.16 -0.52 8.84
N ASP A 54 -5.58 0.67 9.15
CA ASP A 54 -5.25 1.85 8.39
C ASP A 54 -3.76 2.12 8.53
N VAL A 55 -3.01 2.04 7.47
CA VAL A 55 -1.58 2.21 7.53
C VAL A 55 -1.17 3.65 7.72
N MET A 56 -2.06 4.60 7.59
CA MET A 56 -1.73 6.00 7.81
C MET A 56 -1.85 6.38 9.28
N GLY A 57 -2.59 5.62 10.07
CA GLY A 57 -2.80 5.94 11.45
C GLY A 57 -3.54 7.26 11.56
N ARG A 58 -2.93 8.26 12.17
CA ARG A 58 -3.57 9.55 12.28
C ARG A 58 -3.17 10.49 11.19
N ASP A 59 -2.23 10.10 10.35
CA ASP A 59 -1.77 10.97 9.30
C ASP A 59 -2.70 10.92 8.11
N VAL A 60 -2.63 11.94 7.28
CA VAL A 60 -3.39 11.95 6.04
C VAL A 60 -2.43 12.10 4.90
N LEU A 61 -2.85 11.80 3.70
CA LEU A 61 -2.03 11.91 2.51
C LEU A 61 -2.68 12.92 1.58
N GLY A 62 -2.13 14.11 1.52
CA GLY A 62 -2.69 15.16 0.68
C GLY A 62 -2.42 14.93 -0.78
N ASN A 63 -3.10 15.65 -1.64
CA ASN A 63 -2.89 15.52 -3.06
C ASN A 63 -1.47 15.94 -3.39
N GLY A 64 -0.76 15.15 -4.14
CA GLY A 64 0.63 15.41 -4.49
C GLY A 64 1.62 14.83 -3.51
N GLU A 65 1.17 14.29 -2.40
CA GLU A 65 2.07 13.74 -1.39
C GLU A 65 2.30 12.25 -1.59
N ARG A 66 3.35 11.76 -0.98
CA ARG A 66 3.71 10.35 -1.10
C ARG A 66 4.07 9.80 0.26
N VAL A 67 3.91 8.51 0.42
CA VAL A 67 4.24 7.82 1.65
C VAL A 67 4.82 6.47 1.29
N ASP A 68 5.84 6.05 2.03
CA ASP A 68 6.42 4.73 1.82
C ASP A 68 5.69 3.74 2.72
N ILE A 69 5.20 2.68 2.16
CA ILE A 69 4.50 1.64 2.90
C ILE A 69 5.40 0.43 2.97
N GLU A 70 5.71 0.01 4.18
CA GLU A 70 6.61 -1.09 4.40
C GLU A 70 5.88 -2.28 4.95
N PHE A 71 6.16 -3.43 4.43
CA PHE A 71 5.57 -4.67 4.89
C PHE A 71 6.52 -5.38 5.82
N GLU A 72 5.91 -6.20 6.74
CA GLU A 72 6.72 -6.90 7.65
C GLU A 72 7.37 -8.03 6.96
N ARG A 73 8.53 -8.46 7.37
CA ARG A 73 9.14 -9.55 6.74
C ARG A 73 8.32 -10.73 6.91
N GLY A 74 8.20 -11.56 6.03
CA GLY A 74 7.37 -12.75 6.13
C GLY A 74 5.97 -12.57 5.59
N SER A 75 5.59 -11.37 5.19
CA SER A 75 4.31 -11.20 4.52
C SER A 75 4.33 -12.02 3.25
N LYS A 76 3.22 -12.68 2.94
CA LYS A 76 3.19 -13.62 1.85
C LYS A 76 2.32 -13.20 0.72
N GLY A 77 2.68 -13.65 -0.46
CA GLY A 77 1.86 -13.41 -1.63
C GLY A 77 2.26 -12.12 -2.33
N CYS A 78 2.07 -12.04 -3.61
CA CYS A 78 2.42 -10.88 -4.37
C CYS A 78 1.25 -9.99 -4.70
N LYS A 79 0.04 -10.53 -4.72
CA LYS A 79 -1.13 -9.75 -5.13
C LYS A 79 -1.84 -9.14 -3.93
N TRP A 80 -2.02 -7.85 -3.98
CA TRP A 80 -2.61 -7.12 -2.86
C TRP A 80 -3.63 -6.12 -3.37
N ASP A 81 -4.62 -5.84 -2.54
CA ASP A 81 -5.66 -4.88 -2.83
C ASP A 81 -5.44 -3.64 -1.97
N LEU A 82 -5.90 -2.51 -2.44
CA LEU A 82 -5.74 -1.25 -1.75
C LEU A 82 -7.08 -0.54 -1.66
N LYS A 83 -7.42 -0.03 -0.51
CA LYS A 83 -8.61 0.78 -0.34
C LYS A 83 -8.20 2.09 0.32
N VAL A 84 -8.74 3.19 -0.15
CA VAL A 84 -8.54 4.48 0.50
C VAL A 84 -9.89 5.05 0.90
N VAL A 85 -9.88 5.85 1.95
CA VAL A 85 -11.03 6.59 2.37
C VAL A 85 -10.63 8.06 2.28
N TYR A 86 -11.39 8.85 1.54
CA TYR A 86 -11.11 10.26 1.37
C TYR A 86 -11.66 11.05 2.57
N ASP A 87 -11.28 12.30 2.69
CA ASP A 87 -11.70 13.09 3.85
C ASP A 87 -13.21 13.38 3.85
N ASP A 88 -13.91 13.14 2.75
CA ASP A 88 -15.35 13.27 2.71
C ASP A 88 -16.02 11.92 2.96
N GLU A 89 -15.24 10.93 3.34
CA GLU A 89 -15.72 9.59 3.65
C GLU A 89 -16.08 8.74 2.42
N GLU A 90 -15.82 9.21 1.24
CA GLU A 90 -15.99 8.37 0.05
C GLU A 90 -14.83 7.39 -0.02
N GLU A 91 -15.04 6.25 -0.65
CA GLU A 91 -14.03 5.20 -0.72
C GLU A 91 -13.69 4.84 -2.14
N ALA A 92 -12.51 4.37 -2.36
CA ALA A 92 -12.11 3.81 -3.66
C ALA A 92 -11.24 2.60 -3.41
N THR A 93 -11.36 1.62 -4.26
CA THR A 93 -10.62 0.36 -4.11
C THR A 93 -9.95 -0.01 -5.43
N TRP A 94 -8.74 -0.47 -5.35
CA TRP A 94 -7.99 -0.98 -6.49
C TRP A 94 -7.56 -2.39 -6.13
N LYS A 95 -7.64 -3.31 -7.09
CA LYS A 95 -7.36 -4.71 -6.78
C LYS A 95 -6.21 -5.27 -7.56
N GLY A 96 -5.56 -6.23 -6.98
CA GLY A 96 -4.60 -7.05 -7.70
C GLY A 96 -3.28 -6.40 -8.06
N PHE A 97 -2.77 -5.51 -7.22
CA PHE A 97 -1.45 -5.00 -7.46
C PHE A 97 -0.42 -6.09 -7.20
N ASP A 98 0.49 -6.29 -8.14
CA ASP A 98 1.55 -7.26 -7.97
C ASP A 98 2.72 -6.55 -7.29
N LEU A 99 2.73 -6.52 -5.99
CA LEU A 99 3.74 -5.78 -5.26
C LEU A 99 5.11 -6.41 -5.31
N CYS A 100 5.23 -7.62 -5.84
CA CYS A 100 6.54 -8.20 -6.03
C CYS A 100 7.25 -7.56 -7.23
N SER A 101 6.53 -6.92 -8.12
CA SER A 101 7.13 -6.31 -9.29
C SER A 101 6.91 -4.81 -9.39
N ILE A 102 6.23 -4.21 -8.43
CA ILE A 102 5.92 -2.81 -8.46
C ILE A 102 6.59 -2.13 -7.29
N SER A 103 7.16 -0.96 -7.47
CA SER A 103 7.74 -0.22 -6.37
C SER A 103 7.02 1.10 -6.13
N GLU A 104 6.17 1.53 -7.03
CA GLU A 104 5.46 2.77 -6.84
C GLU A 104 4.05 2.68 -7.42
N VAL A 105 3.07 3.17 -6.69
CA VAL A 105 1.69 3.21 -7.14
C VAL A 105 1.22 4.64 -7.04
N THR A 106 0.75 5.21 -8.14
CA THR A 106 0.22 6.56 -8.18
C THR A 106 -1.29 6.47 -8.40
N LEU A 107 -2.06 6.94 -7.43
CA LEU A 107 -3.51 6.88 -7.51
C LEU A 107 -4.03 8.11 -8.24
N ARG A 108 -4.97 7.90 -9.13
CA ARG A 108 -5.54 8.97 -9.95
C ARG A 108 -7.05 8.89 -9.99
N TYR A 109 -7.68 10.02 -10.24
CA TYR A 109 -9.13 10.09 -10.33
C TYR A 109 -9.52 11.13 -11.37
N ASP A 110 -10.50 10.76 -12.22
CA ASP A 110 -11.01 11.67 -13.21
C ASP A 110 -12.37 12.15 -12.75
N ARG A 111 -12.48 13.44 -12.36
CA ARG A 111 -13.70 13.97 -11.86
C ARG A 111 -14.79 14.01 -12.88
N LYS A 112 -14.49 14.18 -14.13
CA LYS A 112 -15.52 14.26 -15.14
C LYS A 112 -16.17 12.93 -15.39
N LYS A 113 -15.39 11.85 -15.34
CA LYS A 113 -15.93 10.53 -15.59
C LYS A 113 -16.25 9.78 -14.32
N GLY A 114 -15.78 10.26 -13.19
CA GLY A 114 -16.01 9.58 -11.92
C GLY A 114 -15.27 8.27 -11.83
N THR A 115 -14.14 8.15 -12.51
CA THR A 115 -13.41 6.89 -12.54
C THR A 115 -12.06 7.03 -11.88
N THR A 116 -11.57 5.94 -11.32
CA THR A 116 -10.28 5.91 -10.68
C THR A 116 -9.38 4.92 -11.39
N TRP A 117 -8.08 5.18 -11.35
CA TRP A 117 -7.14 4.19 -11.85
C TRP A 117 -5.82 4.41 -11.11
N ALA A 118 -4.85 3.60 -11.37
CA ALA A 118 -3.55 3.72 -10.76
C ALA A 118 -2.47 3.47 -11.79
N ASP A 119 -1.43 4.28 -11.73
CA ASP A 119 -0.25 4.06 -12.55
C ASP A 119 0.74 3.30 -11.69
N LYS A 120 1.39 2.30 -12.24
CA LYS A 120 2.29 1.45 -11.49
C LYS A 120 3.65 1.44 -12.12
N LYS A 121 4.68 1.42 -11.33
CA LYS A 121 6.00 1.24 -11.88
C LYS A 121 6.96 0.55 -10.92
#